data_2b5819f5be7d6e4f0ea8090a84278d16
#
_entry.id   2b5819f5be7d6e4f0ea8090a84278d16
#
_cell.length_a   1.000
_cell.length_b   1.000
_cell.length_c   1.000
_cell.angle_alpha   90.00
_cell.angle_beta   90.00
_cell.angle_gamma   90.00
#
_symmetry.space_group_name_H-M   'P 1'
#
loop_
_entity.id
_entity.type
_entity.pdbx_description
1 polymer ?
#
loop_
_entity_poly.entity_id
_entity_poly.type
_entity_poly.pdbx_seq_one_letter_code
_entity_poly.pdbx_strand_id
1 'polypeptide(L)'
;METPDIIAQSDHWLAIDKPSGMVVHRSRGANDYYTLVKTMRNLLGPEVYPVNRLDRQTSGVILMARSKDAARELSLAFAERKVSKIYEAVVRGWPPLAPEEEHLIDRELSGKIASTRIQLIEKSLLDMPLGKHPQTRLARLRLFPKTGLHHQIRRHLRGWGYPIINDQKRGDRALNRAFHDQFKIKRMLLHSRSLTFPFGGETFVCETDWSGRTRGLLHHLGLAPESEEENS
;
A
#
# COMPACT_ATOMS: atom_id res chain seq x y z
N MET A 1 -15.29 1.59 -11.94
CA MET A 1 -14.12 1.95 -11.10
C MET A 1 -14.68 2.07 -9.71
N GLU A 2 -14.05 1.43 -8.73
CA GLU A 2 -14.51 1.52 -7.34
C GLU A 2 -14.44 2.98 -6.86
N THR A 3 -15.47 3.41 -6.13
CA THR A 3 -15.50 4.75 -5.52
C THR A 3 -14.60 4.73 -4.30
N PRO A 4 -13.79 5.78 -4.05
CA PRO A 4 -12.99 5.85 -2.84
C PRO A 4 -13.90 6.10 -1.62
N ASP A 5 -13.68 5.35 -0.54
CA ASP A 5 -14.44 5.48 0.70
C ASP A 5 -13.74 6.42 1.68
N ILE A 6 -14.49 7.30 2.34
CA ILE A 6 -13.99 8.09 3.45
C ILE A 6 -14.08 7.22 4.70
N ILE A 7 -12.93 6.83 5.27
CA ILE A 7 -12.85 5.93 6.43
C ILE A 7 -12.80 6.67 7.76
N ALA A 8 -12.33 7.93 7.74
CA ALA A 8 -12.36 8.83 8.89
C ALA A 8 -12.27 10.29 8.41
N GLN A 9 -12.82 11.22 9.16
CA GLN A 9 -12.76 12.66 8.83
C GLN A 9 -12.89 13.55 10.06
N SER A 10 -12.39 14.77 9.91
CA SER A 10 -12.64 15.90 10.78
C SER A 10 -12.99 17.14 9.95
N ASP A 11 -13.15 18.30 10.58
CA ASP A 11 -13.30 19.58 9.86
C ASP A 11 -12.05 19.96 9.07
N HIS A 12 -10.89 19.38 9.39
CA HIS A 12 -9.59 19.76 8.87
C HIS A 12 -8.95 18.74 7.92
N TRP A 13 -9.30 17.44 8.04
CA TRP A 13 -8.69 16.38 7.26
C TRP A 13 -9.65 15.24 6.94
N LEU A 14 -9.29 14.45 5.93
CA LEU A 14 -9.98 13.25 5.47
C LEU A 14 -8.96 12.11 5.35
N ALA A 15 -9.29 10.95 5.88
CA ALA A 15 -8.61 9.69 5.56
C ALA A 15 -9.51 8.89 4.60
N ILE A 16 -8.92 8.43 3.51
CA ILE A 16 -9.65 7.82 2.40
C ILE A 16 -9.04 6.47 2.09
N ASP A 17 -9.86 5.44 1.90
CA ASP A 17 -9.42 4.18 1.27
C ASP A 17 -9.35 4.37 -0.23
N LYS A 18 -8.15 4.58 -0.75
CA LYS A 18 -7.93 4.73 -2.17
C LYS A 18 -7.98 3.37 -2.88
N PRO A 19 -8.87 3.16 -3.86
CA PRO A 19 -8.87 1.92 -4.62
C PRO A 19 -7.61 1.79 -5.47
N SER A 20 -7.21 0.52 -5.74
CA SER A 20 -6.15 0.22 -6.69
C SER A 20 -6.52 0.66 -8.10
N GLY A 21 -5.56 1.14 -8.89
CA GLY A 21 -5.79 1.62 -10.26
C GLY A 21 -6.07 3.13 -10.36
N MET A 22 -6.48 3.78 -9.27
CA MET A 22 -6.74 5.23 -9.24
C MET A 22 -5.47 6.02 -8.93
N VAL A 23 -5.15 7.05 -9.72
CA VAL A 23 -4.07 7.99 -9.42
C VAL A 23 -4.54 9.06 -8.45
N VAL A 24 -3.64 9.56 -7.61
CA VAL A 24 -3.97 10.62 -6.64
C VAL A 24 -4.23 11.94 -7.38
N HIS A 25 -3.32 12.34 -8.25
CA HIS A 25 -3.44 13.56 -9.06
C HIS A 25 -2.86 13.33 -10.46
N ARG A 26 -3.24 14.17 -11.40
CA ARG A 26 -2.79 14.06 -12.79
C ARG A 26 -1.29 14.32 -12.89
N SER A 27 -0.58 13.42 -13.55
CA SER A 27 0.81 13.65 -13.96
C SER A 27 0.85 14.37 -15.30
N ARG A 28 1.90 15.18 -15.56
CA ARG A 28 2.10 15.79 -16.87
C ARG A 28 2.16 14.71 -17.95
N GLY A 29 1.32 14.84 -18.99
CA GLY A 29 1.28 13.91 -20.12
C GLY A 29 0.43 12.65 -19.91
N ALA A 30 -0.25 12.48 -18.78
CA ALA A 30 -1.17 11.36 -18.57
C ALA A 30 -2.63 11.77 -18.86
N ASN A 31 -3.35 10.94 -19.64
CA ASN A 31 -4.78 11.11 -19.92
C ASN A 31 -5.67 10.58 -18.78
N ASP A 32 -5.29 10.86 -17.53
CA ASP A 32 -6.08 10.42 -16.39
C ASP A 32 -7.18 11.44 -16.08
N TYR A 33 -8.36 11.20 -16.62
CA TYR A 33 -9.54 12.05 -16.37
C TYR A 33 -10.10 11.87 -14.95
N TYR A 34 -9.92 10.67 -14.37
CA TYR A 34 -10.39 10.30 -13.03
C TYR A 34 -9.22 10.22 -12.07
N THR A 35 -9.10 11.21 -11.21
CA THR A 35 -8.08 11.22 -10.14
C THR A 35 -8.78 11.33 -8.79
N LEU A 36 -8.14 10.81 -7.74
CA LEU A 36 -8.68 10.88 -6.40
C LEU A 36 -9.01 12.34 -5.99
N VAL A 37 -8.10 13.27 -6.26
CA VAL A 37 -8.31 14.71 -5.95
C VAL A 37 -9.54 15.24 -6.68
N LYS A 38 -9.71 14.94 -7.98
CA LYS A 38 -10.89 15.40 -8.73
C LYS A 38 -12.18 14.78 -8.19
N THR A 39 -12.17 13.50 -7.89
CA THR A 39 -13.33 12.79 -7.33
C THR A 39 -13.73 13.41 -5.99
N MET A 40 -12.77 13.62 -5.08
CA MET A 40 -13.06 14.20 -3.77
C MET A 40 -13.49 15.64 -3.85
N ARG A 41 -12.92 16.45 -4.77
CA ARG A 41 -13.38 17.83 -5.00
C ARG A 41 -14.79 17.92 -5.57
N ASN A 42 -15.18 17.00 -6.42
CA ASN A 42 -16.55 16.93 -6.94
C ASN A 42 -17.55 16.56 -5.83
N LEU A 43 -17.12 15.77 -4.86
CA LEU A 43 -17.96 15.31 -3.75
C LEU A 43 -18.07 16.35 -2.62
N LEU A 44 -16.95 17.02 -2.26
CA LEU A 44 -16.82 17.80 -1.04
C LEU A 44 -16.50 19.28 -1.27
N GLY A 45 -16.38 19.71 -2.54
CA GLY A 45 -15.98 21.07 -2.89
C GLY A 45 -14.48 21.21 -3.19
N PRO A 46 -14.04 22.40 -3.63
CA PRO A 46 -12.70 22.62 -4.18
C PRO A 46 -11.58 22.56 -3.16
N GLU A 47 -11.88 22.71 -1.87
CA GLU A 47 -10.90 22.79 -0.79
C GLU A 47 -10.47 21.42 -0.25
N VAL A 48 -10.02 20.55 -1.17
CA VAL A 48 -9.44 19.25 -0.84
C VAL A 48 -8.01 19.18 -1.40
N TYR A 49 -7.05 18.95 -0.52
CA TYR A 49 -5.61 19.01 -0.80
C TYR A 49 -4.93 17.70 -0.41
N PRO A 50 -4.29 16.96 -1.35
CA PRO A 50 -3.53 15.76 -1.00
C PRO A 50 -2.26 16.14 -0.25
N VAL A 51 -1.99 15.50 0.89
CA VAL A 51 -0.79 15.75 1.72
C VAL A 51 0.24 14.64 1.60
N ASN A 52 -0.17 13.49 1.10
CA ASN A 52 0.72 12.39 0.72
C ASN A 52 0.28 11.78 -0.62
N ARG A 53 0.99 10.76 -1.08
CA ARG A 53 0.67 10.07 -2.32
C ARG A 53 0.84 8.57 -2.19
N LEU A 54 0.01 7.83 -2.91
CA LEU A 54 0.17 6.42 -3.20
C LEU A 54 0.39 6.22 -4.71
N ASP A 55 1.09 5.15 -5.07
CA ASP A 55 1.19 4.74 -6.48
C ASP A 55 -0.20 4.40 -7.04
N ARG A 56 -0.38 4.48 -8.36
CA ARG A 56 -1.65 4.13 -9.03
C ARG A 56 -2.18 2.77 -8.56
N GLN A 57 -1.33 1.74 -8.53
CA GLN A 57 -1.71 0.36 -8.21
C GLN A 57 -1.74 0.04 -6.71
N THR A 58 -1.25 0.93 -5.86
CA THR A 58 -1.33 0.79 -4.40
C THR A 58 -2.71 1.23 -3.93
N SER A 59 -3.36 0.42 -3.11
CA SER A 59 -4.62 0.76 -2.43
C SER A 59 -4.39 1.14 -0.97
N GLY A 60 -5.45 1.58 -0.28
CA GLY A 60 -5.44 1.80 1.15
C GLY A 60 -5.36 3.27 1.56
N VAL A 61 -5.03 3.50 2.81
CA VAL A 61 -5.15 4.81 3.47
C VAL A 61 -4.30 5.86 2.80
N ILE A 62 -4.97 6.95 2.42
CA ILE A 62 -4.35 8.22 2.00
C ILE A 62 -5.01 9.37 2.74
N LEU A 63 -4.22 10.40 3.09
CA LEU A 63 -4.67 11.56 3.83
C LEU A 63 -4.82 12.77 2.91
N MET A 64 -5.91 13.52 3.10
CA MET A 64 -6.16 14.81 2.45
C MET A 64 -6.53 15.86 3.50
N ALA A 65 -6.15 17.10 3.27
CA ALA A 65 -6.56 18.24 4.07
C ALA A 65 -7.79 18.94 3.47
N ARG A 66 -8.58 19.63 4.30
CA ARG A 66 -9.78 20.41 3.92
C ARG A 66 -9.54 21.92 3.91
N SER A 67 -8.32 22.37 4.15
CA SER A 67 -7.90 23.77 4.02
C SER A 67 -6.41 23.82 3.66
N LYS A 68 -5.94 25.00 3.25
CA LYS A 68 -4.51 25.23 2.96
C LYS A 68 -3.66 25.17 4.23
N ASP A 69 -4.17 25.65 5.35
CA ASP A 69 -3.44 25.62 6.63
C ASP A 69 -3.30 24.20 7.16
N ALA A 70 -4.38 23.39 7.14
CA ALA A 70 -4.30 21.98 7.47
C ALA A 70 -3.37 21.21 6.51
N ALA A 71 -3.38 21.55 5.21
CA ALA A 71 -2.46 20.95 4.25
C ALA A 71 -1.00 21.26 4.56
N ARG A 72 -0.70 22.49 5.00
CA ARG A 72 0.65 22.90 5.41
C ARG A 72 1.11 22.14 6.64
N GLU A 73 0.29 22.08 7.70
CA GLU A 73 0.61 21.36 8.94
C GLU A 73 0.87 19.87 8.69
N LEU A 74 -0.06 19.18 8.00
CA LEU A 74 0.08 17.77 7.69
C LEU A 74 1.28 17.50 6.77
N SER A 75 1.53 18.35 5.76
CA SER A 75 2.70 18.20 4.89
C SER A 75 4.01 18.36 5.66
N LEU A 76 4.06 19.25 6.65
CA LEU A 76 5.20 19.40 7.54
C LEU A 76 5.41 18.13 8.39
N ALA A 77 4.34 17.56 8.95
CA ALA A 77 4.42 16.31 9.70
C ALA A 77 4.99 15.15 8.86
N PHE A 78 4.61 15.05 7.56
CA PHE A 78 5.23 14.10 6.62
C PHE A 78 6.71 14.42 6.36
N ALA A 79 7.07 15.67 6.14
CA ALA A 79 8.44 16.11 5.87
C ALA A 79 9.38 15.82 7.06
N GLU A 80 8.89 16.07 8.27
CA GLU A 80 9.59 15.81 9.54
C GLU A 80 9.56 14.33 9.97
N ARG A 81 8.93 13.44 9.17
CA ARG A 81 8.80 12.01 9.45
C ARG A 81 8.05 11.68 10.75
N LYS A 82 7.17 12.57 11.18
CA LYS A 82 6.28 12.35 12.32
C LYS A 82 5.09 11.45 12.02
N VAL A 83 4.88 11.12 10.73
CA VAL A 83 3.81 10.23 10.28
C VAL A 83 4.33 8.80 10.19
N SER A 84 3.76 7.90 11.00
CA SER A 84 3.99 6.47 10.88
C SER A 84 3.12 5.86 9.79
N LYS A 85 3.68 4.90 9.07
CA LYS A 85 3.02 4.25 7.92
C LYS A 85 3.19 2.75 8.02
N ILE A 86 2.10 2.02 7.89
CA ILE A 86 2.11 0.57 7.81
C ILE A 86 1.56 0.16 6.45
N TYR A 87 2.29 -0.69 5.76
CA TYR A 87 1.85 -1.30 4.51
C TYR A 87 1.84 -2.81 4.64
N GLU A 88 1.05 -3.45 3.81
CA GLU A 88 1.10 -4.88 3.62
C GLU A 88 1.34 -5.21 2.15
N ALA A 89 2.11 -6.26 1.91
CA ALA A 89 2.37 -6.75 0.57
C ALA A 89 2.38 -8.27 0.51
N VAL A 90 1.91 -8.83 -0.59
CA VAL A 90 2.16 -10.23 -0.93
C VAL A 90 3.30 -10.30 -1.93
N VAL A 91 4.30 -11.10 -1.60
CA VAL A 91 5.51 -11.26 -2.40
C VAL A 91 5.70 -12.68 -2.90
N ARG A 92 6.47 -12.83 -3.99
CA ARG A 92 6.98 -14.12 -4.44
C ARG A 92 8.10 -14.61 -3.52
N GLY A 93 8.04 -15.88 -3.16
CA GLY A 93 9.09 -16.55 -2.37
C GLY A 93 8.85 -16.47 -0.86
N TRP A 94 9.73 -17.12 -0.13
CA TRP A 94 9.75 -17.11 1.32
C TRP A 94 10.99 -16.36 1.80
N PRO A 95 10.86 -15.11 2.24
CA PRO A 95 11.96 -14.40 2.88
C PRO A 95 12.50 -15.21 4.08
N PRO A 96 13.83 -15.18 4.33
CA PRO A 96 14.46 -15.90 5.43
C PRO A 96 14.21 -15.18 6.75
N LEU A 97 12.92 -15.03 7.11
CA LEU A 97 12.46 -14.44 8.36
C LEU A 97 11.67 -15.48 9.14
N ALA A 98 11.90 -15.53 10.44
CA ALA A 98 10.99 -16.16 11.39
C ALA A 98 9.79 -15.23 11.67
N PRO A 99 8.67 -15.75 12.21
CA PRO A 99 7.60 -14.92 12.75
C PRO A 99 8.18 -13.88 13.72
N GLU A 100 7.68 -12.64 13.66
CA GLU A 100 8.11 -11.51 14.51
C GLU A 100 9.56 -11.01 14.29
N GLU A 101 10.37 -11.72 13.51
CA GLU A 101 11.70 -11.24 13.13
C GLU A 101 11.59 -10.03 12.22
N GLU A 102 12.44 -9.01 12.48
CA GLU A 102 12.48 -7.80 11.69
C GLU A 102 13.68 -7.78 10.76
N HIS A 103 13.45 -7.38 9.53
CA HIS A 103 14.51 -7.13 8.56
C HIS A 103 14.50 -5.66 8.14
N LEU A 104 15.65 -5.01 8.20
CA LEU A 104 15.81 -3.63 7.79
C LEU A 104 16.49 -3.55 6.44
N ILE A 105 15.83 -2.91 5.47
CA ILE A 105 16.45 -2.55 4.20
C ILE A 105 16.77 -1.06 4.22
N ASP A 106 18.07 -0.75 4.37
CA ASP A 106 18.63 0.57 4.19
C ASP A 106 19.47 0.58 2.91
N ARG A 107 19.02 1.32 1.91
CA ARG A 107 19.77 1.47 0.66
C ARG A 107 19.50 2.80 -0.02
N GLU A 108 20.45 3.24 -0.81
CA GLU A 108 20.27 4.42 -1.62
C GLU A 108 19.27 4.18 -2.75
N LEU A 109 18.32 5.09 -2.89
CA LEU A 109 17.35 5.14 -3.97
C LEU A 109 17.33 6.53 -4.58
N SER A 110 17.90 6.68 -5.78
CA SER A 110 17.95 7.96 -6.51
C SER A 110 18.66 9.08 -5.73
N GLY A 111 19.84 8.80 -5.20
CA GLY A 111 20.69 9.75 -4.47
C GLY A 111 20.24 10.02 -3.02
N LYS A 112 19.28 9.27 -2.48
CA LYS A 112 18.79 9.43 -1.11
C LYS A 112 18.70 8.09 -0.40
N ILE A 113 19.11 8.05 0.88
CA ILE A 113 18.96 6.86 1.72
C ILE A 113 17.46 6.62 1.98
N ALA A 114 17.02 5.44 1.64
CA ALA A 114 15.67 4.94 1.89
C ALA A 114 15.73 3.80 2.91
N SER A 115 14.83 3.83 3.88
CA SER A 115 14.75 2.84 4.95
C SER A 115 13.35 2.25 5.03
N THR A 116 13.28 0.91 5.08
CA THR A 116 12.02 0.17 5.27
C THR A 116 12.29 -1.03 6.18
N ARG A 117 11.62 -1.07 7.33
CA ARG A 117 11.57 -2.23 8.22
C ARG A 117 10.49 -3.19 7.72
N ILE A 118 10.73 -4.48 7.82
CA ILE A 118 9.89 -5.54 7.28
C ILE A 118 9.69 -6.61 8.35
N GLN A 119 8.46 -7.09 8.48
CA GLN A 119 8.08 -8.25 9.31
C GLN A 119 7.36 -9.26 8.42
N LEU A 120 7.57 -10.53 8.71
CA LEU A 120 6.79 -11.62 8.10
C LEU A 120 5.46 -11.74 8.84
N ILE A 121 4.35 -11.76 8.10
CA ILE A 121 3.03 -12.09 8.66
C ILE A 121 2.77 -13.58 8.45
N GLU A 122 2.86 -14.07 7.19
CA GLU A 122 2.44 -15.42 6.84
C GLU A 122 3.20 -15.94 5.62
N LYS A 123 3.39 -17.26 5.54
CA LYS A 123 3.95 -17.97 4.39
C LYS A 123 2.91 -18.92 3.82
N SER A 124 2.83 -19.01 2.51
CA SER A 124 1.93 -19.92 1.81
C SER A 124 2.64 -20.65 0.69
N LEU A 125 2.20 -21.89 0.46
CA LEU A 125 2.63 -22.72 -0.66
C LEU A 125 1.40 -23.03 -1.52
N LEU A 126 1.41 -22.49 -2.75
CA LEU A 126 0.33 -22.72 -3.70
C LEU A 126 0.62 -23.93 -4.58
N ASP A 127 -0.38 -24.73 -4.81
CA ASP A 127 -0.36 -25.76 -5.85
C ASP A 127 -0.58 -25.12 -7.23
N MET A 128 0.38 -24.28 -7.61
CA MET A 128 0.42 -23.54 -8.86
C MET A 128 1.81 -23.66 -9.47
N PRO A 129 1.95 -24.43 -10.58
CA PRO A 129 3.24 -24.56 -11.25
C PRO A 129 3.77 -23.23 -11.80
N LEU A 130 5.07 -23.01 -11.64
CA LEU A 130 5.75 -21.85 -12.22
C LEU A 130 7.10 -22.27 -12.82
N GLY A 131 7.20 -22.30 -14.13
CA GLY A 131 8.36 -22.81 -14.83
C GLY A 131 8.61 -24.28 -14.47
N LYS A 132 9.80 -24.59 -13.93
CA LYS A 132 10.17 -25.96 -13.49
C LYS A 132 9.69 -26.31 -12.07
N HIS A 133 9.10 -25.36 -11.35
CA HIS A 133 8.65 -25.57 -9.99
C HIS A 133 7.18 -26.00 -9.99
N PRO A 134 6.82 -27.15 -9.38
CA PRO A 134 5.43 -27.61 -9.33
C PRO A 134 4.54 -26.76 -8.45
N GLN A 135 5.13 -26.02 -7.51
CA GLN A 135 4.43 -25.19 -6.54
C GLN A 135 5.04 -23.79 -6.47
N THR A 136 4.24 -22.81 -6.09
CA THR A 136 4.65 -21.41 -5.96
C THR A 136 4.64 -20.98 -4.49
N ARG A 137 5.78 -20.47 -4.02
CA ARG A 137 5.94 -19.90 -2.66
C ARG A 137 5.51 -18.45 -2.64
N LEU A 138 4.67 -18.09 -1.68
CA LEU A 138 4.25 -16.72 -1.40
C LEU A 138 4.49 -16.38 0.07
N ALA A 139 4.63 -15.09 0.35
CA ALA A 139 4.64 -14.57 1.71
C ALA A 139 3.87 -13.25 1.79
N ARG A 140 3.15 -13.03 2.90
CA ARG A 140 2.56 -11.75 3.27
C ARG A 140 3.49 -11.04 4.26
N LEU A 141 3.78 -9.78 3.97
CA LEU A 141 4.73 -8.97 4.73
C LEU A 141 4.05 -7.71 5.24
N ARG A 142 4.41 -7.29 6.46
CA ARG A 142 4.13 -5.96 7.01
C ARG A 142 5.37 -5.10 6.84
N LEU A 143 5.18 -3.85 6.41
CA LEU A 143 6.26 -2.97 5.97
C LEU A 143 6.11 -1.59 6.61
N PHE A 144 7.18 -1.07 7.18
CA PHE A 144 7.24 0.20 7.92
C PHE A 144 8.25 1.13 7.24
N PRO A 145 7.87 1.86 6.17
CA PRO A 145 8.80 2.76 5.49
C PRO A 145 9.03 4.04 6.29
N LYS A 146 10.27 4.29 6.74
CA LYS A 146 10.67 5.54 7.42
C LYS A 146 10.72 6.74 6.47
N THR A 147 10.96 6.49 5.18
CA THR A 147 11.00 7.48 4.10
C THR A 147 9.84 7.25 3.13
N GLY A 148 9.65 8.14 2.15
CA GLY A 148 8.56 8.06 1.16
C GLY A 148 9.05 8.29 -0.27
N LEU A 149 10.13 7.62 -0.69
CA LEU A 149 10.68 7.80 -2.02
C LEU A 149 9.86 7.07 -3.10
N HIS A 150 9.95 7.54 -4.34
CA HIS A 150 9.20 6.97 -5.48
C HIS A 150 9.41 5.47 -5.62
N HIS A 151 8.33 4.70 -5.52
CA HIS A 151 8.30 3.24 -5.56
C HIS A 151 9.22 2.55 -4.51
N GLN A 152 9.46 3.17 -3.35
CA GLN A 152 10.45 2.70 -2.38
C GLN A 152 10.24 1.24 -1.98
N ILE A 153 9.08 0.88 -1.44
CA ILE A 153 8.77 -0.50 -1.02
C ILE A 153 8.97 -1.49 -2.18
N ARG A 154 8.46 -1.15 -3.35
CA ARG A 154 8.56 -1.98 -4.56
C ARG A 154 10.01 -2.20 -5.01
N ARG A 155 10.86 -1.17 -4.89
CA ARG A 155 12.31 -1.22 -5.20
C ARG A 155 13.07 -2.03 -4.14
N HIS A 156 12.74 -1.86 -2.87
CA HIS A 156 13.32 -2.60 -1.77
C HIS A 156 13.04 -4.10 -1.91
N LEU A 157 11.77 -4.48 -1.99
CA LEU A 157 11.37 -5.89 -2.10
C LEU A 157 11.92 -6.56 -3.37
N ARG A 158 11.89 -5.88 -4.52
CA ARG A 158 12.52 -6.39 -5.74
C ARG A 158 14.03 -6.58 -5.58
N GLY A 159 14.72 -5.60 -4.98
CA GLY A 159 16.17 -5.65 -4.76
C GLY A 159 16.59 -6.69 -3.72
N TRP A 160 15.69 -7.05 -2.81
CA TRP A 160 15.89 -8.13 -1.84
C TRP A 160 15.59 -9.53 -2.42
N GLY A 161 15.01 -9.59 -3.63
CA GLY A 161 14.71 -10.87 -4.29
C GLY A 161 13.26 -11.33 -4.12
N TYR A 162 12.42 -10.57 -3.44
CA TYR A 162 11.02 -10.90 -3.13
C TYR A 162 10.05 -9.89 -3.78
N PRO A 163 9.88 -9.92 -5.10
CA PRO A 163 9.05 -8.95 -5.81
C PRO A 163 7.57 -9.11 -5.45
N ILE A 164 6.85 -7.97 -5.41
CA ILE A 164 5.42 -7.92 -5.13
C ILE A 164 4.63 -8.58 -6.27
N ILE A 165 3.62 -9.37 -5.91
CA ILE A 165 2.71 -9.99 -6.86
C ILE A 165 1.94 -8.92 -7.65
N ASN A 166 1.84 -9.11 -8.96
CA ASN A 166 1.20 -8.20 -9.90
C ASN A 166 1.84 -6.80 -10.00
N ASP A 167 3.06 -6.61 -9.52
CA ASP A 167 3.82 -5.40 -9.88
C ASP A 167 4.29 -5.49 -11.33
N GLN A 168 3.59 -4.79 -12.25
CA GLN A 168 3.85 -4.84 -13.70
C GLN A 168 5.21 -4.25 -14.08
N LYS A 169 5.77 -3.34 -13.27
CA LYS A 169 7.04 -2.68 -13.58
C LYS A 169 8.25 -3.34 -12.90
N ARG A 170 8.06 -3.93 -11.72
CA ARG A 170 9.15 -4.43 -10.86
C ARG A 170 8.94 -5.86 -10.38
N GLY A 171 7.80 -6.47 -10.70
CA GLY A 171 7.46 -7.84 -10.34
C GLY A 171 8.07 -8.88 -11.27
N ASP A 172 7.67 -10.11 -11.03
CA ASP A 172 7.99 -11.26 -11.89
C ASP A 172 6.92 -11.41 -12.97
N ARG A 173 7.30 -11.24 -14.22
CA ARG A 173 6.36 -11.25 -15.35
C ARG A 173 5.70 -12.63 -15.57
N ALA A 174 6.46 -13.71 -15.39
CA ALA A 174 5.95 -15.07 -15.60
C ALA A 174 4.92 -15.40 -14.50
N LEU A 175 5.27 -15.12 -13.23
CA LEU A 175 4.36 -15.29 -12.11
C LEU A 175 3.11 -14.42 -12.25
N ASN A 176 3.27 -13.13 -12.59
CA ASN A 176 2.14 -12.22 -12.74
C ASN A 176 1.16 -12.69 -13.82
N ARG A 177 1.66 -13.30 -14.91
CA ARG A 177 0.82 -13.89 -15.96
C ARG A 177 0.08 -15.12 -15.43
N ALA A 178 0.80 -16.09 -14.85
CA ALA A 178 0.21 -17.30 -14.28
C ALA A 178 -0.84 -16.97 -13.21
N PHE A 179 -0.52 -16.01 -12.33
CA PHE A 179 -1.41 -15.54 -11.28
C PHE A 179 -2.68 -14.86 -11.84
N HIS A 180 -2.53 -14.05 -12.90
CA HIS A 180 -3.68 -13.49 -13.59
C HIS A 180 -4.54 -14.56 -14.26
N ASP A 181 -3.93 -15.54 -14.93
CA ASP A 181 -4.63 -16.61 -15.65
C ASP A 181 -5.45 -17.48 -14.71
N GLN A 182 -4.92 -17.74 -13.51
CA GLN A 182 -5.58 -18.57 -12.49
C GLN A 182 -6.63 -17.79 -11.68
N PHE A 183 -6.30 -16.62 -11.16
CA PHE A 183 -7.14 -15.88 -10.20
C PHE A 183 -7.92 -14.71 -10.82
N LYS A 184 -7.65 -14.35 -12.08
CA LYS A 184 -8.26 -13.21 -12.81
C LYS A 184 -8.10 -11.86 -12.09
N ILE A 185 -7.02 -11.71 -11.29
CA ILE A 185 -6.68 -10.49 -10.56
C ILE A 185 -5.44 -9.86 -11.16
N LYS A 186 -5.53 -8.57 -11.52
CA LYS A 186 -4.43 -7.77 -12.10
C LYS A 186 -3.86 -6.72 -11.15
N ARG A 187 -4.56 -6.43 -10.03
CA ARG A 187 -4.10 -5.43 -9.10
C ARG A 187 -2.80 -5.86 -8.41
N MET A 188 -1.89 -4.93 -8.21
CA MET A 188 -0.68 -5.14 -7.40
C MET A 188 -1.07 -5.39 -5.94
N LEU A 189 -0.52 -6.44 -5.33
CA LEU A 189 -0.81 -6.77 -3.94
C LEU A 189 0.10 -5.97 -2.99
N LEU A 190 -0.13 -4.65 -2.96
CA LEU A 190 0.45 -3.67 -2.04
C LEU A 190 -0.65 -2.75 -1.53
N HIS A 191 -0.78 -2.67 -0.22
CA HIS A 191 -1.84 -1.94 0.47
C HIS A 191 -1.27 -1.06 1.59
N SER A 192 -1.72 0.19 1.66
CA SER A 192 -1.42 1.12 2.76
C SER A 192 -2.40 0.82 3.90
N ARG A 193 -1.98 0.02 4.88
CA ARG A 193 -2.82 -0.51 5.95
C ARG A 193 -3.20 0.56 6.96
N SER A 194 -2.23 1.39 7.37
CA SER A 194 -2.43 2.36 8.44
C SER A 194 -1.57 3.60 8.26
N LEU A 195 -2.12 4.74 8.68
CA LEU A 195 -1.41 6.01 8.90
C LEU A 195 -1.66 6.47 10.33
N THR A 196 -0.57 6.76 11.06
CA THR A 196 -0.62 7.47 12.35
C THR A 196 0.03 8.83 12.18
N PHE A 197 -0.68 9.92 12.47
CA PHE A 197 -0.21 11.28 12.22
C PHE A 197 -0.63 12.25 13.31
N PRO A 198 0.21 13.26 13.64
CA PRO A 198 -0.15 14.35 14.53
C PRO A 198 -0.91 15.44 13.78
N PHE A 199 -1.92 16.04 14.42
CA PHE A 199 -2.61 17.23 13.95
C PHE A 199 -3.27 17.97 15.12
N GLY A 200 -3.11 19.30 15.20
CA GLY A 200 -3.73 20.12 16.25
C GLY A 200 -3.32 19.74 17.68
N GLY A 201 -2.14 19.16 17.87
CA GLY A 201 -1.63 18.69 19.18
C GLY A 201 -2.08 17.28 19.57
N GLU A 202 -2.95 16.64 18.78
CA GLU A 202 -3.42 15.27 18.99
C GLU A 202 -2.79 14.30 18.00
N THR A 203 -2.90 12.99 18.29
CA THR A 203 -2.44 11.91 17.39
C THR A 203 -3.64 11.11 16.92
N PHE A 204 -3.75 10.93 15.61
CA PHE A 204 -4.82 10.18 14.95
C PHE A 204 -4.28 8.93 14.29
N VAL A 205 -5.07 7.86 14.33
CA VAL A 205 -4.80 6.58 13.65
C VAL A 205 -5.94 6.33 12.67
N CYS A 206 -5.61 6.10 11.41
CA CYS A 206 -6.57 5.74 10.37
C CYS A 206 -6.12 4.45 9.70
N GLU A 207 -7.01 3.47 9.64
CA GLU A 207 -6.71 2.13 9.15
C GLU A 207 -7.76 1.66 8.15
N THR A 208 -7.32 0.80 7.24
CA THR A 208 -8.20 0.06 6.32
C THR A 208 -7.62 -1.31 6.04
N ASP A 209 -8.46 -2.27 5.72
CA ASP A 209 -8.04 -3.62 5.40
C ASP A 209 -8.19 -3.91 3.91
N TRP A 210 -7.63 -5.03 3.47
CA TRP A 210 -7.89 -5.56 2.13
C TRP A 210 -9.38 -5.76 1.93
N SER A 211 -9.97 -5.10 0.94
CA SER A 211 -11.41 -5.11 0.70
C SER A 211 -11.84 -6.13 -0.34
N GLY A 212 -13.09 -6.55 -0.27
CA GLY A 212 -13.82 -7.28 -1.29
C GLY A 212 -13.07 -8.50 -1.84
N ARG A 213 -12.96 -8.55 -3.17
CA ARG A 213 -12.33 -9.66 -3.90
C ARG A 213 -10.88 -9.96 -3.47
N THR A 214 -10.14 -8.95 -2.99
CA THR A 214 -8.75 -9.15 -2.56
C THR A 214 -8.68 -9.89 -1.23
N ARG A 215 -9.57 -9.57 -0.28
CA ARG A 215 -9.66 -10.31 0.99
C ARG A 215 -9.98 -11.78 0.72
N GLY A 216 -10.98 -12.08 -0.12
CA GLY A 216 -11.31 -13.44 -0.52
C GLY A 216 -10.15 -14.16 -1.21
N LEU A 217 -9.36 -13.46 -2.05
CA LEU A 217 -8.14 -14.02 -2.62
C LEU A 217 -7.13 -14.39 -1.54
N LEU A 218 -6.85 -13.52 -0.57
CA LEU A 218 -5.88 -13.79 0.50
C LEU A 218 -6.27 -15.02 1.34
N HIS A 219 -7.56 -15.20 1.62
CA HIS A 219 -8.06 -16.42 2.25
C HIS A 219 -7.78 -17.66 1.38
N HIS A 220 -8.10 -17.60 0.10
CA HIS A 220 -7.84 -18.70 -0.83
C HIS A 220 -6.34 -19.04 -0.96
N LEU A 221 -5.47 -18.04 -0.83
CA LEU A 221 -4.03 -18.19 -0.86
C LEU A 221 -3.43 -18.71 0.47
N GLY A 222 -4.22 -18.89 1.53
CA GLY A 222 -3.71 -19.19 2.87
C GLY A 222 -2.86 -18.05 3.46
N LEU A 223 -3.18 -16.81 3.06
CA LEU A 223 -2.53 -15.57 3.51
C LEU A 223 -3.58 -14.63 4.11
N ALA A 224 -4.51 -15.18 4.89
CA ALA A 224 -5.63 -14.43 5.45
C ALA A 224 -5.14 -13.16 6.19
N PRO A 225 -5.89 -12.05 6.12
CA PRO A 225 -5.74 -11.00 7.12
C PRO A 225 -5.91 -11.61 8.50
N GLU A 226 -5.17 -11.11 9.48
CA GLU A 226 -5.46 -11.45 10.88
C GLU A 226 -6.97 -11.22 11.08
N SER A 227 -7.71 -12.29 11.37
CA SER A 227 -9.11 -12.17 11.75
C SER A 227 -9.13 -11.34 13.03
N GLU A 228 -10.03 -10.39 13.11
CA GLU A 228 -10.52 -9.89 14.40
C GLU A 228 -11.25 -11.07 15.05
N GLU A 229 -10.51 -12.10 15.49
CA GLU A 229 -11.02 -13.17 16.30
C GLU A 229 -11.04 -12.70 17.74
N GLU A 230 -12.29 -12.56 18.24
CA GLU A 230 -12.69 -12.80 19.61
C GLU A 230 -12.09 -11.86 20.68
N ASN A 231 -12.64 -10.65 20.76
CA ASN A 231 -12.98 -10.09 22.06
C ASN A 231 -14.49 -9.90 22.12
N SER A 232 -15.19 -11.00 22.38
CA SER A 232 -16.56 -11.04 22.91
C SER A 232 -16.51 -11.39 24.37
#